data_e8c7e96c6270ba2beb017a9431761f8a
#
_entry.id   e8c7e96c6270ba2beb017a9431761f8a
#
_cell.length_a   1.000
_cell.length_b   1.000
_cell.length_c   1.000
_cell.angle_alpha   90.00
_cell.angle_beta   90.00
_cell.angle_gamma   90.00
#
_symmetry.space_group_name_H-M   'P 1'
#
loop_
_entity.id
_entity.type
_entity.pdbx_description
1 polymer ?
#
loop_
_entity_poly.entity_id
_entity_poly.type
_entity_poly.pdbx_seq_one_letter_code
_entity_poly.pdbx_strand_id
1 'polypeptide(L)'
;AGLITCCVILLLSGCSPRQGEKHDFSIGKGTFLLDGKPFVIKAAEIHYTRIPAEYWQHRIQMCKALGMNTICIYAFWNIHEQKPGEFDFKGQNDIAAFCRLAQKEGMYIMLRPGPYVCSEWEMGGLPWWLLKKEDIKLRTNDPYFLERTKLFMNEIGKQLADLQVTRGGNIIMVQVENEYGAYATDKAYIANIRDAVKAAGFTDVPLFQCDWSSTFQLNGLDDLVWTINFGTGANIDAQFKKLKEARPDAPLMCSEFWSGWFDHWGRKHETRDAGVMVSGIKDMLDRHISFSLYMA
;
A
#
# COMPACT_ATOMS: atom_id res chain seq x y z
N ALA A 1 61.94 35.58 3.03
CA ALA A 1 60.82 35.24 2.17
C ALA A 1 60.12 34.00 2.74
N GLY A 2 59.02 34.21 3.47
CA GLY A 2 58.20 33.13 4.02
C GLY A 2 56.93 32.96 3.17
N LEU A 3 56.75 31.75 2.63
CA LEU A 3 55.53 31.36 1.95
C LEU A 3 54.47 31.00 3.02
N ILE A 4 53.35 31.71 3.02
CA ILE A 4 52.16 31.38 3.79
C ILE A 4 51.30 30.48 2.88
N THR A 5 51.23 29.19 3.18
CA THR A 5 50.36 28.22 2.50
C THR A 5 48.97 28.33 3.12
N CYS A 6 48.03 28.95 2.39
CA CYS A 6 46.64 29.05 2.77
C CYS A 6 45.92 27.74 2.44
N CYS A 7 45.63 26.89 3.47
CA CYS A 7 44.79 25.72 3.31
C CYS A 7 43.33 26.14 3.22
N VAL A 8 42.75 26.10 2.02
CA VAL A 8 41.30 26.23 1.84
C VAL A 8 40.64 24.92 2.20
N ILE A 9 40.01 24.88 3.36
CA ILE A 9 39.13 23.74 3.76
C ILE A 9 37.81 23.91 3.03
N LEU A 10 37.62 23.15 1.95
CA LEU A 10 36.32 22.97 1.29
C LEU A 10 35.42 22.16 2.23
N LEU A 11 34.56 22.85 2.97
CA LEU A 11 33.41 22.24 3.63
C LEU A 11 32.44 21.74 2.56
N LEU A 12 32.52 20.47 2.21
CA LEU A 12 31.47 19.78 1.48
C LEU A 12 30.24 19.68 2.40
N SER A 13 29.40 20.69 2.39
CA SER A 13 28.06 20.62 2.95
C SER A 13 27.29 19.59 2.17
N GLY A 14 27.27 18.33 2.63
CA GLY A 14 26.39 17.30 2.15
C GLY A 14 24.96 17.83 2.25
N CYS A 15 24.33 18.11 1.11
CA CYS A 15 22.92 18.47 1.05
C CYS A 15 22.12 17.23 1.41
N SER A 16 21.87 16.99 2.69
CA SER A 16 20.84 16.03 3.10
C SER A 16 19.51 16.51 2.51
N PRO A 17 18.73 15.65 1.85
CA PRO A 17 17.41 16.04 1.38
C PRO A 17 16.64 16.63 2.56
N ARG A 18 16.05 17.82 2.38
CA ARG A 18 15.21 18.41 3.41
C ARG A 18 14.12 17.42 3.76
N GLN A 19 14.11 16.96 5.00
CA GLN A 19 13.03 16.16 5.56
C GLN A 19 11.76 17.00 5.49
N GLY A 20 10.66 16.43 4.99
CA GLY A 20 9.38 17.12 4.92
C GLY A 20 8.82 17.45 6.30
N GLU A 21 7.73 18.18 6.35
CA GLU A 21 6.99 18.42 7.59
C GLU A 21 6.50 17.09 8.17
N LYS A 22 6.61 16.94 9.49
CA LYS A 22 6.13 15.74 10.20
C LYS A 22 4.66 15.92 10.53
N HIS A 23 3.88 14.89 10.25
CA HIS A 23 2.46 14.84 10.56
C HIS A 23 2.13 13.63 11.44
N ASP A 24 1.06 13.71 12.20
CA ASP A 24 0.46 12.58 12.90
C ASP A 24 -0.67 12.01 12.06
N PHE A 25 -0.67 10.69 11.84
CA PHE A 25 -1.78 10.00 11.21
C PHE A 25 -2.25 8.86 12.11
N SER A 26 -3.48 8.95 12.58
CA SER A 26 -4.02 8.07 13.62
C SER A 26 -5.49 7.69 13.37
N ILE A 27 -6.00 6.80 14.20
CA ILE A 27 -7.37 6.31 14.15
C ILE A 27 -8.19 7.06 15.20
N GLY A 28 -9.21 7.78 14.73
CA GLY A 28 -10.21 8.40 15.58
C GLY A 28 -11.51 7.57 15.67
N LYS A 29 -12.49 8.10 16.38
CA LYS A 29 -13.80 7.46 16.47
C LYS A 29 -14.56 7.58 15.14
N GLY A 30 -14.67 6.46 14.42
CA GLY A 30 -15.36 6.38 13.13
C GLY A 30 -14.66 7.10 11.97
N THR A 31 -13.42 7.57 12.14
CA THR A 31 -12.71 8.33 11.11
C THR A 31 -11.20 8.16 11.22
N PHE A 32 -10.47 8.43 10.16
CA PHE A 32 -9.04 8.67 10.22
C PHE A 32 -8.77 10.12 10.67
N LEU A 33 -7.63 10.34 11.29
CA LEU A 33 -7.18 11.66 11.72
C LEU A 33 -5.82 11.99 11.09
N LEU A 34 -5.69 13.19 10.57
CA LEU A 34 -4.42 13.80 10.18
C LEU A 34 -4.21 15.05 11.02
N ASP A 35 -3.15 15.08 11.83
CA ASP A 35 -2.87 16.14 12.81
C ASP A 35 -4.07 16.43 13.73
N GLY A 36 -4.72 15.35 14.18
CA GLY A 36 -5.88 15.40 15.05
C GLY A 36 -7.19 15.86 14.38
N LYS A 37 -7.19 16.11 13.08
CA LYS A 37 -8.37 16.54 12.31
C LYS A 37 -8.94 15.37 11.49
N PRO A 38 -10.26 15.25 11.35
CA PRO A 38 -10.89 14.23 10.49
C PRO A 38 -10.32 14.28 9.07
N PHE A 39 -9.94 13.11 8.56
CA PHE A 39 -9.32 12.95 7.24
C PHE A 39 -10.00 11.81 6.47
N VAL A 40 -10.60 12.14 5.33
CA VAL A 40 -11.14 11.14 4.40
C VAL A 40 -10.06 10.81 3.37
N ILE A 41 -9.59 9.57 3.37
CA ILE A 41 -8.65 9.09 2.36
C ILE A 41 -9.40 8.95 1.04
N LYS A 42 -8.96 9.68 0.03
CA LYS A 42 -9.40 9.58 -1.37
C LYS A 42 -8.20 9.11 -2.16
N ALA A 43 -8.06 7.79 -2.29
CA ALA A 43 -6.90 7.20 -2.91
C ALA A 43 -7.19 6.71 -4.33
N ALA A 44 -6.15 6.66 -5.14
CA ALA A 44 -6.12 5.99 -6.43
C ALA A 44 -4.92 5.06 -6.47
N GLU A 45 -5.12 3.83 -6.90
CA GLU A 45 -4.04 2.86 -6.97
C GLU A 45 -3.28 2.99 -8.29
N ILE A 46 -1.96 3.19 -8.18
CA ILE A 46 -1.03 3.27 -9.30
C ILE A 46 0.03 2.18 -9.12
N HIS A 47 0.12 1.29 -10.09
CA HIS A 47 1.19 0.30 -10.14
C HIS A 47 2.41 0.91 -10.85
N TYR A 48 3.31 1.55 -10.09
CA TYR A 48 4.46 2.28 -10.64
C TYR A 48 5.33 1.42 -11.59
N THR A 49 5.40 0.11 -11.36
CA THR A 49 6.16 -0.82 -12.21
C THR A 49 5.55 -1.01 -13.60
N ARG A 50 4.25 -0.72 -13.79
CA ARG A 50 3.54 -0.78 -15.09
C ARG A 50 3.65 0.52 -15.89
N ILE A 51 4.17 1.57 -15.28
CA ILE A 51 4.22 2.91 -15.86
C ILE A 51 5.69 3.30 -16.02
N PRO A 52 6.19 3.63 -17.23
CA PRO A 52 7.54 4.15 -17.39
C PRO A 52 7.82 5.32 -16.44
N ALA A 53 8.99 5.34 -15.80
CA ALA A 53 9.31 6.31 -14.75
C ALA A 53 9.15 7.77 -15.18
N GLU A 54 9.37 8.06 -16.48
CA GLU A 54 9.17 9.37 -17.07
C GLU A 54 7.73 9.88 -17.00
N TYR A 55 6.75 8.95 -16.86
CA TYR A 55 5.34 9.28 -16.77
C TYR A 55 4.78 9.27 -15.35
N TRP A 56 5.57 8.88 -14.33
CA TRP A 56 5.09 8.82 -12.94
C TRP A 56 4.50 10.16 -12.48
N GLN A 57 5.23 11.28 -12.71
CA GLN A 57 4.76 12.61 -12.30
C GLN A 57 3.42 12.93 -12.95
N HIS A 58 3.30 12.71 -14.26
CA HIS A 58 2.06 12.96 -14.98
C HIS A 58 0.88 12.15 -14.40
N ARG A 59 1.07 10.87 -14.10
CA ARG A 59 0.01 10.02 -13.54
C ARG A 59 -0.40 10.47 -12.14
N ILE A 60 0.55 10.82 -11.30
CA ILE A 60 0.28 11.37 -9.96
C ILE A 60 -0.50 12.69 -10.08
N GLN A 61 -0.11 13.57 -10.97
CA GLN A 61 -0.82 14.84 -11.21
C GLN A 61 -2.25 14.62 -11.74
N MET A 62 -2.48 13.61 -12.59
CA MET A 62 -3.83 13.26 -13.05
C MET A 62 -4.70 12.78 -11.88
N CYS A 63 -4.18 11.94 -10.98
CA CYS A 63 -4.91 11.54 -9.76
C CYS A 63 -5.22 12.74 -8.87
N LYS A 64 -4.28 13.67 -8.70
CA LYS A 64 -4.50 14.92 -7.95
C LYS A 64 -5.59 15.78 -8.60
N ALA A 65 -5.56 15.93 -9.92
CA ALA A 65 -6.58 16.67 -10.68
C ALA A 65 -7.97 16.05 -10.54
N LEU A 66 -8.04 14.72 -10.39
CA LEU A 66 -9.28 13.99 -10.09
C LEU A 66 -9.80 14.21 -8.65
N GLY A 67 -9.05 14.93 -7.81
CA GLY A 67 -9.41 15.24 -6.42
C GLY A 67 -8.94 14.21 -5.41
N MET A 68 -8.03 13.30 -5.78
CA MET A 68 -7.40 12.38 -4.85
C MET A 68 -6.40 13.11 -3.96
N ASN A 69 -6.21 12.63 -2.73
CA ASN A 69 -5.22 13.12 -1.78
C ASN A 69 -4.15 12.08 -1.45
N THR A 70 -4.33 10.85 -1.91
CA THR A 70 -3.49 9.71 -1.59
C THR A 70 -3.27 8.85 -2.85
N ILE A 71 -2.07 8.31 -2.99
CA ILE A 71 -1.77 7.27 -3.97
C ILE A 71 -1.60 5.95 -3.21
N CYS A 72 -2.27 4.90 -3.69
CA CYS A 72 -2.09 3.55 -3.20
C CYS A 72 -1.08 2.82 -4.10
N ILE A 73 -0.13 2.09 -3.52
CA ILE A 73 0.90 1.38 -4.29
C ILE A 73 1.17 -0.01 -3.72
N TYR A 74 1.39 -0.98 -4.60
CA TYR A 74 1.98 -2.26 -4.24
C TYR A 74 3.51 -2.27 -4.38
N ALA A 75 4.19 -3.04 -3.53
CA ALA A 75 5.56 -3.45 -3.76
C ALA A 75 5.57 -4.88 -4.32
N PHE A 76 5.95 -5.03 -5.57
CA PHE A 76 5.95 -6.31 -6.27
C PHE A 76 7.23 -7.08 -5.98
N TRP A 77 7.17 -8.10 -5.13
CA TRP A 77 8.36 -8.85 -4.70
C TRP A 77 9.15 -9.42 -5.87
N ASN A 78 8.48 -10.05 -6.86
CA ASN A 78 9.14 -10.64 -8.03
C ASN A 78 9.83 -9.63 -8.95
N ILE A 79 9.49 -8.34 -8.87
CA ILE A 79 10.19 -7.26 -9.58
C ILE A 79 11.47 -6.88 -8.85
N HIS A 80 11.39 -6.76 -7.52
CA HIS A 80 12.50 -6.30 -6.71
C HIS A 80 13.53 -7.40 -6.41
N GLU A 81 13.15 -8.68 -6.44
CA GLU A 81 14.02 -9.82 -6.17
C GLU A 81 13.85 -10.89 -7.26
N GLN A 82 14.41 -10.65 -8.45
CA GLN A 82 14.32 -11.58 -9.57
C GLN A 82 15.17 -12.83 -9.36
N LYS A 83 16.24 -12.73 -8.56
CA LYS A 83 17.05 -13.84 -8.07
C LYS A 83 17.18 -13.77 -6.55
N PRO A 84 17.24 -14.93 -5.87
CA PRO A 84 17.32 -14.95 -4.42
C PRO A 84 18.48 -14.12 -3.87
N GLY A 85 18.19 -13.11 -3.06
CA GLY A 85 19.16 -12.23 -2.42
C GLY A 85 19.68 -11.08 -3.29
N GLU A 86 19.28 -11.00 -4.55
CA GLU A 86 19.62 -9.89 -5.44
C GLU A 86 18.45 -8.90 -5.53
N PHE A 87 18.52 -7.80 -4.78
CA PHE A 87 17.45 -6.80 -4.74
C PHE A 87 17.75 -5.62 -5.65
N ASP A 88 16.74 -5.16 -6.39
CA ASP A 88 16.81 -4.00 -7.27
C ASP A 88 15.73 -2.96 -6.90
N PHE A 89 16.22 -1.77 -6.53
CA PHE A 89 15.41 -0.58 -6.21
C PHE A 89 15.92 0.65 -6.99
N LYS A 90 16.31 0.46 -8.25
CA LYS A 90 16.88 1.52 -9.08
C LYS A 90 16.03 1.78 -10.32
N GLY A 91 16.12 2.99 -10.85
CA GLY A 91 15.45 3.36 -12.11
C GLY A 91 13.96 3.09 -12.07
N GLN A 92 13.45 2.22 -12.94
CA GLN A 92 12.05 1.81 -13.00
C GLN A 92 11.55 1.12 -11.71
N ASN A 93 12.46 0.54 -10.92
CA ASN A 93 12.16 -0.18 -9.69
C ASN A 93 12.36 0.69 -8.43
N ASP A 94 12.66 1.99 -8.57
CA ASP A 94 12.87 2.89 -7.43
C ASP A 94 11.54 3.33 -6.80
N ILE A 95 10.99 2.46 -5.98
CA ILE A 95 9.74 2.71 -5.23
C ILE A 95 9.86 3.92 -4.30
N ALA A 96 11.06 4.18 -3.75
CA ALA A 96 11.28 5.32 -2.88
C ALA A 96 11.26 6.64 -3.67
N ALA A 97 11.83 6.66 -4.88
CA ALA A 97 11.73 7.82 -5.77
C ALA A 97 10.28 8.11 -6.16
N PHE A 98 9.48 7.07 -6.45
CA PHE A 98 8.04 7.22 -6.70
C PHE A 98 7.31 7.84 -5.50
N CYS A 99 7.55 7.36 -4.27
CA CYS A 99 6.95 7.91 -3.04
C CYS A 99 7.35 9.38 -2.82
N ARG A 100 8.63 9.73 -3.01
CA ARG A 100 9.10 11.12 -2.88
C ARG A 100 8.51 12.03 -3.96
N LEU A 101 8.30 11.51 -5.16
CA LEU A 101 7.64 12.24 -6.23
C LEU A 101 6.17 12.54 -5.88
N ALA A 102 5.45 11.55 -5.34
CA ALA A 102 4.09 11.75 -4.83
C ALA A 102 4.07 12.79 -3.69
N GLN A 103 5.04 12.75 -2.76
CA GLN A 103 5.18 13.75 -1.71
C GLN A 103 5.38 15.17 -2.28
N LYS A 104 6.24 15.31 -3.27
CA LYS A 104 6.49 16.59 -3.95
C LYS A 104 5.22 17.16 -4.59
N GLU A 105 4.36 16.29 -5.12
CA GLU A 105 3.05 16.67 -5.67
C GLU A 105 1.99 16.88 -4.57
N GLY A 106 2.33 16.72 -3.28
CA GLY A 106 1.43 16.90 -2.15
C GLY A 106 0.46 15.74 -1.93
N MET A 107 0.84 14.52 -2.33
CA MET A 107 0.05 13.31 -2.18
C MET A 107 0.60 12.42 -1.08
N TYR A 108 -0.29 11.85 -0.26
CA TYR A 108 0.05 10.79 0.68
C TYR A 108 0.20 9.45 -0.01
N ILE A 109 0.77 8.47 0.69
CA ILE A 109 0.94 7.09 0.22
C ILE A 109 0.25 6.11 1.16
N MET A 110 -0.51 5.19 0.61
CA MET A 110 -0.86 3.92 1.22
C MET A 110 0.02 2.84 0.61
N LEU A 111 0.86 2.21 1.45
CA LEU A 111 1.80 1.18 1.00
C LEU A 111 1.19 -0.22 1.21
N ARG A 112 1.26 -1.06 0.18
CA ARG A 112 0.80 -2.44 0.18
C ARG A 112 1.98 -3.38 -0.16
N PRO A 113 2.84 -3.74 0.83
CA PRO A 113 4.09 -4.46 0.56
C PRO A 113 3.91 -5.95 0.29
N GLY A 114 2.73 -6.50 0.47
CA GLY A 114 2.46 -7.92 0.31
C GLY A 114 2.72 -8.77 1.57
N PRO A 115 3.34 -9.97 1.44
CA PRO A 115 4.17 -10.51 0.35
C PRO A 115 3.40 -10.87 -0.94
N TYR A 116 2.15 -11.29 -0.83
CA TYR A 116 1.24 -11.51 -1.94
C TYR A 116 0.43 -10.23 -2.19
N VAL A 117 0.35 -9.80 -3.44
CA VAL A 117 -0.32 -8.55 -3.82
C VAL A 117 -1.46 -8.72 -4.81
N CYS A 118 -1.68 -9.92 -5.33
CA CYS A 118 -2.66 -10.19 -6.40
C CYS A 118 -2.39 -9.36 -7.66
N SER A 119 -3.03 -8.23 -7.80
CA SER A 119 -2.75 -7.15 -8.76
C SER A 119 -2.84 -7.53 -10.23
N GLU A 120 -3.55 -8.60 -10.62
CA GLU A 120 -3.49 -9.14 -11.99
C GLU A 120 -2.02 -9.25 -12.45
N TRP A 121 -1.15 -9.72 -11.53
CA TRP A 121 0.27 -9.87 -11.73
C TRP A 121 0.70 -11.32 -11.60
N GLU A 122 1.77 -11.70 -12.30
CA GLU A 122 2.29 -13.06 -12.26
C GLU A 122 2.53 -13.54 -10.84
N MET A 123 1.98 -14.71 -10.48
CA MET A 123 2.02 -15.32 -9.14
C MET A 123 1.57 -14.37 -8.01
N GLY A 124 0.75 -13.34 -8.31
CA GLY A 124 0.37 -12.33 -7.32
C GLY A 124 1.56 -11.59 -6.73
N GLY A 125 2.62 -11.39 -7.51
CA GLY A 125 3.84 -10.71 -7.11
C GLY A 125 4.88 -11.59 -6.41
N LEU A 126 4.58 -12.85 -6.12
CA LEU A 126 5.56 -13.76 -5.50
C LEU A 126 6.64 -14.17 -6.52
N PRO A 127 7.92 -14.25 -6.13
CA PRO A 127 8.98 -14.67 -7.05
C PRO A 127 8.86 -16.14 -7.46
N TRP A 128 9.00 -16.41 -8.73
CA TRP A 128 8.97 -17.76 -9.31
C TRP A 128 9.99 -18.72 -8.71
N TRP A 129 11.16 -18.22 -8.29
CA TRP A 129 12.23 -19.04 -7.73
C TRP A 129 11.88 -19.67 -6.36
N LEU A 130 10.84 -19.17 -5.68
CA LEU A 130 10.30 -19.83 -4.48
C LEU A 130 9.87 -21.28 -4.79
N LEU A 131 9.34 -21.52 -6.00
CA LEU A 131 8.88 -22.85 -6.43
C LEU A 131 10.02 -23.84 -6.70
N LYS A 132 11.28 -23.41 -6.66
CA LYS A 132 12.44 -24.34 -6.71
C LYS A 132 12.55 -25.22 -5.48
N LYS A 133 11.93 -24.81 -4.36
CA LYS A 133 11.77 -25.63 -3.18
C LYS A 133 10.50 -26.46 -3.36
N GLU A 134 10.66 -27.78 -3.67
CA GLU A 134 9.58 -28.66 -4.09
C GLU A 134 8.42 -28.78 -3.10
N ASP A 135 8.69 -28.70 -1.80
CA ASP A 135 7.71 -28.85 -0.71
C ASP A 135 7.21 -27.51 -0.14
N ILE A 136 7.50 -26.37 -0.82
CA ILE A 136 7.10 -25.06 -0.33
C ILE A 136 5.58 -24.89 -0.26
N LYS A 137 5.12 -24.30 0.82
CA LYS A 137 3.71 -23.89 0.99
C LYS A 137 3.63 -22.38 1.03
N LEU A 138 3.27 -21.78 -0.11
CA LEU A 138 3.13 -20.33 -0.24
C LEU A 138 1.98 -19.81 0.61
N ARG A 139 2.11 -18.58 1.13
CA ARG A 139 1.11 -17.90 1.96
C ARG A 139 0.70 -18.74 3.18
N THR A 140 1.67 -19.37 3.82
CA THR A 140 1.48 -20.17 5.05
C THR A 140 2.62 -19.92 6.03
N ASN A 141 2.59 -20.59 7.20
CA ASN A 141 3.69 -20.60 8.16
C ASN A 141 4.85 -21.52 7.75
N ASP A 142 5.01 -21.84 6.46
CA ASP A 142 6.20 -22.55 5.95
C ASP A 142 7.46 -21.76 6.35
N PRO A 143 8.44 -22.39 7.02
CA PRO A 143 9.59 -21.68 7.57
C PRO A 143 10.43 -20.98 6.50
N TYR A 144 10.60 -21.61 5.33
CA TYR A 144 11.36 -21.00 4.23
C TYR A 144 10.61 -19.82 3.62
N PHE A 145 9.29 -19.97 3.40
CA PHE A 145 8.47 -18.87 2.90
C PHE A 145 8.51 -17.67 3.84
N LEU A 146 8.36 -17.88 5.15
CA LEU A 146 8.43 -16.81 6.15
C LEU A 146 9.81 -16.16 6.24
N GLU A 147 10.88 -16.95 6.16
CA GLU A 147 12.25 -16.42 6.14
C GLU A 147 12.46 -15.48 4.94
N ARG A 148 12.08 -15.94 3.73
CA ARG A 148 12.24 -15.14 2.51
C ARG A 148 11.35 -13.89 2.54
N THR A 149 10.12 -14.01 3.05
CA THR A 149 9.22 -12.87 3.25
C THR A 149 9.82 -11.83 4.19
N LYS A 150 10.40 -12.23 5.31
CA LYS A 150 11.07 -11.31 6.25
C LYS A 150 12.25 -10.59 5.62
N LEU A 151 13.06 -11.27 4.81
CA LEU A 151 14.15 -10.65 4.08
C LEU A 151 13.64 -9.59 3.11
N PHE A 152 12.61 -9.90 2.31
CA PHE A 152 11.98 -8.95 1.40
C PHE A 152 11.39 -7.75 2.15
N MET A 153 10.62 -7.97 3.24
CA MET A 153 10.07 -6.89 4.05
C MET A 153 11.16 -5.97 4.63
N ASN A 154 12.28 -6.54 5.07
CA ASN A 154 13.42 -5.75 5.56
C ASN A 154 14.02 -4.87 4.46
N GLU A 155 14.14 -5.38 3.23
CA GLU A 155 14.62 -4.57 2.10
C GLU A 155 13.65 -3.45 1.74
N ILE A 156 12.35 -3.71 1.74
CA ILE A 156 11.31 -2.66 1.60
C ILE A 156 11.43 -1.63 2.73
N GLY A 157 11.63 -2.09 3.98
CA GLY A 157 11.83 -1.20 5.12
C GLY A 157 13.02 -0.27 4.97
N LYS A 158 14.16 -0.77 4.47
CA LYS A 158 15.35 0.05 4.17
C LYS A 158 15.06 1.17 3.15
N GLN A 159 14.14 0.94 2.23
CA GLN A 159 13.77 1.94 1.23
C GLN A 159 12.73 2.95 1.74
N LEU A 160 11.77 2.49 2.55
CA LEU A 160 10.53 3.23 2.78
C LEU A 160 10.21 3.56 4.23
N ALA A 161 10.82 2.90 5.22
CA ALA A 161 10.44 3.12 6.63
C ALA A 161 10.62 4.57 7.08
N ASP A 162 11.64 5.27 6.56
CA ASP A 162 11.87 6.69 6.86
C ASP A 162 10.91 7.65 6.11
N LEU A 163 10.10 7.11 5.19
CA LEU A 163 9.08 7.89 4.49
C LEU A 163 7.72 7.87 5.19
N GLN A 164 7.61 7.30 6.40
CA GLN A 164 6.41 7.44 7.22
C GLN A 164 6.14 8.92 7.53
N VAL A 165 4.88 9.31 7.54
CA VAL A 165 4.46 10.71 7.68
C VAL A 165 4.95 11.34 9.00
N THR A 166 5.06 10.55 10.05
CA THR A 166 5.62 10.94 11.36
C THR A 166 7.12 11.27 11.31
N ARG A 167 7.81 10.77 10.29
CA ARG A 167 9.25 11.02 10.05
C ARG A 167 9.52 12.10 9.01
N GLY A 168 8.46 12.76 8.53
CA GLY A 168 8.54 13.80 7.48
C GLY A 168 8.45 13.27 6.06
N GLY A 169 8.02 12.02 5.89
CA GLY A 169 7.62 11.43 4.61
C GLY A 169 6.14 11.62 4.31
N ASN A 170 5.57 10.72 3.53
CA ASN A 170 4.17 10.78 3.11
C ASN A 170 3.41 9.45 3.22
N ILE A 171 4.01 8.40 3.77
CA ILE A 171 3.32 7.12 4.01
C ILE A 171 2.44 7.24 5.25
N ILE A 172 1.13 7.05 5.08
CA ILE A 172 0.13 7.18 6.14
C ILE A 172 -0.38 5.83 6.67
N MET A 173 -0.37 4.78 5.86
CA MET A 173 -0.82 3.44 6.24
C MET A 173 -0.01 2.37 5.52
N VAL A 174 0.14 1.19 6.14
CA VAL A 174 0.83 0.04 5.54
C VAL A 174 -0.03 -1.21 5.67
N GLN A 175 -0.24 -1.92 4.56
CA GLN A 175 -1.03 -3.15 4.50
C GLN A 175 -0.24 -4.36 4.98
N VAL A 176 -0.95 -5.30 5.57
CA VAL A 176 -0.48 -6.64 5.95
C VAL A 176 -1.19 -7.65 5.07
N GLU A 177 -0.45 -8.35 4.21
CA GLU A 177 -0.95 -9.35 3.26
C GLU A 177 -1.97 -8.77 2.25
N ASN A 178 -2.74 -9.59 1.54
CA ASN A 178 -3.81 -9.14 0.65
C ASN A 178 -4.92 -10.18 0.55
N GLU A 179 -6.15 -9.81 0.93
CA GLU A 179 -7.36 -10.62 0.79
C GLU A 179 -7.18 -12.08 1.26
N TYR A 180 -6.44 -12.27 2.35
CA TYR A 180 -6.08 -13.61 2.82
C TYR A 180 -7.30 -14.43 3.22
N GLY A 181 -8.38 -13.80 3.68
CA GLY A 181 -9.62 -14.47 4.03
C GLY A 181 -10.32 -15.16 2.85
N ALA A 182 -10.03 -14.74 1.61
CA ALA A 182 -10.50 -15.44 0.41
C ALA A 182 -9.61 -16.64 0.04
N TYR A 183 -8.41 -16.75 0.62
CA TYR A 183 -7.45 -17.82 0.35
C TYR A 183 -7.40 -18.87 1.47
N ALA A 184 -7.30 -18.44 2.73
CA ALA A 184 -7.18 -19.32 3.90
C ALA A 184 -7.63 -18.63 5.19
N THR A 185 -7.55 -19.33 6.34
CA THR A 185 -8.04 -18.84 7.64
C THR A 185 -7.00 -18.91 8.76
N ASP A 186 -5.71 -18.83 8.43
CA ASP A 186 -4.62 -18.92 9.40
C ASP A 186 -4.23 -17.54 9.98
N LYS A 187 -4.81 -17.18 11.13
CA LYS A 187 -4.47 -15.94 11.84
C LYS A 187 -3.00 -15.87 12.29
N ALA A 188 -2.37 -17.02 12.58
CA ALA A 188 -0.97 -17.05 12.98
C ALA A 188 -0.06 -16.65 11.81
N TYR A 189 -0.40 -17.04 10.59
CA TYR A 189 0.29 -16.56 9.40
C TYR A 189 0.18 -15.04 9.24
N ILE A 190 -1.03 -14.48 9.33
CA ILE A 190 -1.24 -13.02 9.26
C ILE A 190 -0.45 -12.28 10.35
N ALA A 191 -0.42 -12.83 11.58
CA ALA A 191 0.38 -12.27 12.66
C ALA A 191 1.88 -12.26 12.34
N ASN A 192 2.40 -13.34 11.74
CA ASN A 192 3.80 -13.39 11.29
C ASN A 192 4.12 -12.34 10.21
N ILE A 193 3.20 -12.11 9.27
CA ILE A 193 3.38 -11.06 8.25
C ILE A 193 3.32 -9.66 8.89
N ARG A 194 2.33 -9.39 9.77
CA ARG A 194 2.27 -8.14 10.55
C ARG A 194 3.58 -7.87 11.29
N ASP A 195 4.12 -8.89 11.96
CA ASP A 195 5.35 -8.75 12.75
C ASP A 195 6.56 -8.53 11.84
N ALA A 196 6.59 -9.13 10.66
CA ALA A 196 7.62 -8.85 9.65
C ALA A 196 7.55 -7.40 9.14
N VAL A 197 6.35 -6.85 8.90
CA VAL A 197 6.15 -5.44 8.53
C VAL A 197 6.60 -4.51 9.65
N LYS A 198 6.24 -4.80 10.91
CA LYS A 198 6.71 -4.01 12.08
C LYS A 198 8.23 -4.08 12.22
N ALA A 199 8.83 -5.27 12.10
CA ALA A 199 10.28 -5.47 12.19
C ALA A 199 11.05 -4.73 11.07
N ALA A 200 10.43 -4.55 9.90
CA ALA A 200 10.96 -3.75 8.80
C ALA A 200 10.96 -2.23 9.07
N GLY A 201 10.42 -1.78 10.21
CA GLY A 201 10.44 -0.38 10.65
C GLY A 201 9.14 0.40 10.41
N PHE A 202 8.07 -0.25 9.97
CA PHE A 202 6.75 0.39 9.82
C PHE A 202 5.97 0.31 11.14
N THR A 203 6.32 1.20 12.07
CA THR A 203 5.81 1.22 13.45
C THR A 203 5.06 2.48 13.82
N ASP A 204 5.17 3.53 13.02
CA ASP A 204 4.75 4.87 13.39
C ASP A 204 3.44 5.29 12.70
N VAL A 205 2.91 4.44 11.84
CA VAL A 205 1.63 4.63 11.15
C VAL A 205 0.75 3.39 11.33
N PRO A 206 -0.59 3.52 11.23
CA PRO A 206 -1.49 2.39 11.34
C PRO A 206 -1.19 1.30 10.29
N LEU A 207 -1.21 0.05 10.73
CA LEU A 207 -1.24 -1.09 9.84
C LEU A 207 -2.69 -1.49 9.55
N PHE A 208 -2.97 -1.95 8.34
CA PHE A 208 -4.30 -2.38 7.94
C PHE A 208 -4.28 -3.71 7.19
N GLN A 209 -5.40 -4.40 7.15
CA GLN A 209 -5.66 -5.52 6.27
C GLN A 209 -6.95 -5.29 5.50
N CYS A 210 -7.00 -5.79 4.27
CA CYS A 210 -8.18 -5.74 3.42
C CYS A 210 -8.69 -7.15 3.14
N ASP A 211 -10.01 -7.26 3.06
CA ASP A 211 -10.72 -8.48 2.70
C ASP A 211 -12.10 -8.15 2.13
N TRP A 212 -12.81 -9.16 1.68
CA TRP A 212 -14.21 -9.02 1.30
C TRP A 212 -15.10 -8.97 2.54
N SER A 213 -16.26 -8.36 2.43
CA SER A 213 -17.25 -8.28 3.53
C SER A 213 -17.71 -9.66 4.06
N SER A 214 -17.51 -10.72 3.29
CA SER A 214 -17.80 -12.10 3.68
C SER A 214 -16.68 -12.79 4.44
N THR A 215 -15.42 -12.35 4.31
CA THR A 215 -14.23 -13.10 4.75
C THR A 215 -13.35 -12.36 5.77
N PHE A 216 -13.47 -11.02 5.89
CA PHE A 216 -12.55 -10.21 6.72
C PHE A 216 -12.46 -10.67 8.19
N GLN A 217 -13.52 -11.22 8.76
CA GLN A 217 -13.52 -11.70 10.14
C GLN A 217 -12.73 -12.99 10.34
N LEU A 218 -12.50 -13.77 9.28
CA LEU A 218 -11.83 -15.06 9.36
C LEU A 218 -10.38 -14.91 9.85
N ASN A 219 -9.71 -13.86 9.41
CA ASN A 219 -8.29 -13.60 9.65
C ASN A 219 -8.01 -12.24 10.30
N GLY A 220 -9.03 -11.49 10.65
CA GLY A 220 -8.90 -10.17 11.24
C GLY A 220 -8.10 -10.19 12.55
N LEU A 221 -7.00 -9.43 12.60
CA LEU A 221 -6.25 -9.16 13.83
C LEU A 221 -6.80 -7.89 14.49
N ASP A 222 -6.84 -7.87 15.83
CA ASP A 222 -7.48 -6.77 16.56
C ASP A 222 -6.66 -5.48 16.55
N ASP A 223 -5.36 -5.57 16.38
CA ASP A 223 -4.45 -4.43 16.29
C ASP A 223 -4.27 -3.87 14.87
N LEU A 224 -5.00 -4.38 13.89
CA LEU A 224 -5.02 -3.86 12.53
C LEU A 224 -6.32 -3.11 12.22
N VAL A 225 -6.24 -2.11 11.37
CA VAL A 225 -7.43 -1.50 10.75
C VAL A 225 -8.02 -2.48 9.75
N TRP A 226 -9.33 -2.74 9.82
CA TRP A 226 -10.00 -3.60 8.86
C TRP A 226 -10.65 -2.76 7.77
N THR A 227 -10.34 -3.08 6.52
CA THR A 227 -10.92 -2.44 5.34
C THR A 227 -11.63 -3.48 4.47
N ILE A 228 -12.63 -3.06 3.71
CA ILE A 228 -13.48 -3.96 2.93
C ILE A 228 -13.34 -3.61 1.45
N ASN A 229 -13.07 -4.63 0.61
CA ASN A 229 -12.99 -4.47 -0.84
C ASN A 229 -14.35 -4.81 -1.48
N PHE A 230 -14.79 -3.98 -2.43
CA PHE A 230 -15.99 -4.22 -3.23
C PHE A 230 -16.00 -3.35 -4.50
N GLY A 231 -16.84 -3.73 -5.48
CA GLY A 231 -16.92 -3.04 -6.77
C GLY A 231 -18.10 -2.11 -6.90
N THR A 232 -18.16 -1.47 -8.06
CA THR A 232 -19.27 -0.60 -8.49
C THR A 232 -20.61 -1.32 -8.42
N GLY A 233 -21.65 -0.60 -8.01
CA GLY A 233 -23.02 -1.15 -7.86
C GLY A 233 -23.26 -1.91 -6.56
N ALA A 234 -22.24 -2.06 -5.68
CA ALA A 234 -22.40 -2.69 -4.38
C ALA A 234 -23.30 -1.84 -3.45
N ASN A 235 -24.09 -2.50 -2.62
CA ASN A 235 -24.80 -1.84 -1.54
C ASN A 235 -23.82 -1.54 -0.39
N ILE A 236 -23.43 -0.29 -0.23
CA ILE A 236 -22.40 0.16 0.71
C ILE A 236 -22.74 -0.19 2.16
N ASP A 237 -24.00 -0.03 2.58
CA ASP A 237 -24.43 -0.38 3.93
C ASP A 237 -24.30 -1.89 4.19
N ALA A 238 -24.65 -2.72 3.22
CA ALA A 238 -24.50 -4.17 3.32
C ALA A 238 -23.03 -4.58 3.42
N GLN A 239 -22.14 -3.91 2.67
CA GLN A 239 -20.69 -4.19 2.71
C GLN A 239 -20.09 -3.89 4.09
N PHE A 240 -20.46 -2.80 4.71
CA PHE A 240 -19.92 -2.40 6.01
C PHE A 240 -20.71 -2.89 7.23
N LYS A 241 -21.88 -3.55 7.04
CA LYS A 241 -22.75 -3.97 8.14
C LYS A 241 -21.99 -4.75 9.20
N LYS A 242 -21.34 -5.84 8.82
CA LYS A 242 -20.60 -6.71 9.75
C LYS A 242 -19.43 -5.99 10.42
N LEU A 243 -18.75 -5.08 9.69
CA LEU A 243 -17.65 -4.30 10.27
C LEU A 243 -18.17 -3.34 11.33
N LYS A 244 -19.28 -2.63 11.08
CA LYS A 244 -19.93 -1.74 12.05
C LYS A 244 -20.42 -2.50 13.30
N GLU A 245 -20.92 -3.73 13.11
CA GLU A 245 -21.34 -4.59 14.23
C GLU A 245 -20.15 -5.07 15.08
N ALA A 246 -19.04 -5.45 14.43
CA ALA A 246 -17.85 -5.95 15.12
C ALA A 246 -17.01 -4.82 15.74
N ARG A 247 -16.93 -3.67 15.09
CA ARG A 247 -16.10 -2.51 15.47
C ARG A 247 -16.86 -1.20 15.22
N PRO A 248 -17.81 -0.81 16.09
CA PRO A 248 -18.69 0.36 15.88
C PRO A 248 -17.95 1.68 15.68
N ASP A 249 -16.77 1.81 16.30
CA ASP A 249 -15.95 3.02 16.27
C ASP A 249 -14.81 2.96 15.22
N ALA A 250 -14.77 1.93 14.37
CA ALA A 250 -13.74 1.83 13.33
C ALA A 250 -14.00 2.83 12.19
N PRO A 251 -12.95 3.43 11.61
CA PRO A 251 -13.10 4.17 10.37
C PRO A 251 -13.52 3.21 9.25
N LEU A 252 -14.39 3.68 8.36
CA LEU A 252 -14.85 2.88 7.23
C LEU A 252 -14.00 3.21 6.00
N MET A 253 -13.52 2.16 5.33
CA MET A 253 -12.74 2.30 4.12
C MET A 253 -12.95 1.15 3.15
N CYS A 254 -13.22 1.50 1.87
CA CYS A 254 -13.09 0.58 0.75
C CYS A 254 -11.66 0.69 0.20
N SER A 255 -10.80 -0.26 0.53
CA SER A 255 -9.39 -0.20 0.13
C SER A 255 -9.14 -0.61 -1.32
N GLU A 256 -10.10 -1.28 -1.95
CA GLU A 256 -10.18 -1.47 -3.40
C GLU A 256 -11.63 -1.28 -3.85
N PHE A 257 -11.90 -0.17 -4.52
CA PHE A 257 -13.18 0.08 -5.18
C PHE A 257 -13.03 -0.24 -6.67
N TRP A 258 -13.51 -1.41 -7.07
CA TRP A 258 -13.30 -1.94 -8.41
C TRP A 258 -14.21 -1.25 -9.44
N SER A 259 -13.59 -0.57 -10.40
CA SER A 259 -14.27 0.11 -11.51
C SER A 259 -14.66 -0.82 -12.66
N GLY A 260 -14.09 -2.03 -12.70
CA GLY A 260 -14.31 -3.05 -13.72
C GLY A 260 -14.23 -4.46 -13.13
N TRP A 261 -13.97 -5.42 -14.00
CA TRP A 261 -13.71 -6.81 -13.64
C TRP A 261 -12.76 -7.47 -14.64
N PHE A 262 -12.34 -8.69 -14.35
CA PHE A 262 -11.44 -9.44 -15.21
C PHE A 262 -12.07 -9.74 -16.57
N ASP A 263 -11.28 -9.57 -17.63
CA ASP A 263 -11.56 -10.20 -18.91
C ASP A 263 -11.09 -11.66 -18.90
N HIS A 264 -11.85 -12.53 -19.54
CA HIS A 264 -11.51 -13.93 -19.68
C HIS A 264 -11.35 -14.30 -21.15
N TRP A 265 -10.39 -15.16 -21.45
CA TRP A 265 -10.17 -15.70 -22.80
C TRP A 265 -11.45 -16.31 -23.37
N GLY A 266 -11.80 -15.94 -24.60
CA GLY A 266 -12.98 -16.46 -25.30
C GLY A 266 -14.32 -15.98 -24.76
N ARG A 267 -14.36 -15.01 -23.86
CA ARG A 267 -15.60 -14.38 -23.36
C ARG A 267 -15.74 -12.94 -23.84
N LYS A 268 -16.95 -12.40 -23.72
CA LYS A 268 -17.21 -10.98 -23.99
C LYS A 268 -16.42 -10.11 -23.02
N HIS A 269 -15.85 -9.01 -23.52
CA HIS A 269 -15.18 -7.99 -22.73
C HIS A 269 -16.09 -7.45 -21.62
N GLU A 270 -15.57 -7.39 -20.39
CA GLU A 270 -16.26 -6.84 -19.24
C GLU A 270 -16.26 -5.31 -19.27
N THR A 271 -17.44 -4.73 -19.16
CA THR A 271 -17.61 -3.27 -19.12
C THR A 271 -18.48 -2.85 -17.94
N ARG A 272 -18.23 -1.68 -17.41
CA ARG A 272 -19.07 -1.05 -16.38
C ARG A 272 -19.45 0.36 -16.83
N ASP A 273 -20.65 0.77 -16.49
CA ASP A 273 -21.11 2.13 -16.75
C ASP A 273 -20.39 3.12 -15.81
N ALA A 274 -19.83 4.19 -16.36
CA ALA A 274 -19.10 5.19 -15.61
C ALA A 274 -19.99 5.91 -14.57
N GLY A 275 -21.28 6.08 -14.85
CA GLY A 275 -22.24 6.68 -13.92
C GLY A 275 -22.42 5.86 -12.65
N VAL A 276 -22.36 4.54 -12.74
CA VAL A 276 -22.42 3.64 -11.55
C VAL A 276 -21.19 3.82 -10.66
N MET A 277 -20.00 3.97 -11.28
CA MET A 277 -18.77 4.26 -10.52
C MET A 277 -18.85 5.63 -9.82
N VAL A 278 -19.24 6.68 -10.54
CA VAL A 278 -19.40 8.03 -9.99
C VAL A 278 -20.42 8.06 -8.85
N SER A 279 -21.55 7.36 -9.00
CA SER A 279 -22.57 7.24 -7.96
C SER A 279 -22.02 6.55 -6.70
N GLY A 280 -21.26 5.47 -6.85
CA GLY A 280 -20.63 4.78 -5.72
C GLY A 280 -19.62 5.64 -4.98
N ILE A 281 -18.76 6.38 -5.69
CA ILE A 281 -17.81 7.33 -5.10
C ILE A 281 -18.55 8.43 -4.34
N LYS A 282 -19.58 9.01 -4.97
CA LYS A 282 -20.40 10.05 -4.34
C LYS A 282 -21.06 9.56 -3.05
N ASP A 283 -21.64 8.37 -3.08
CA ASP A 283 -22.30 7.78 -1.90
C ASP A 283 -21.29 7.53 -0.76
N MET A 284 -20.07 7.06 -1.07
CA MET A 284 -19.01 6.94 -0.05
C MET A 284 -18.60 8.30 0.52
N LEU A 285 -18.42 9.32 -0.32
CA LEU A 285 -18.04 10.67 0.11
C LEU A 285 -19.12 11.33 0.99
N ASP A 286 -20.40 11.21 0.62
CA ASP A 286 -21.54 11.74 1.37
C ASP A 286 -21.61 11.11 2.78
N ARG A 287 -21.05 9.92 2.98
CA ARG A 287 -20.98 9.18 4.26
C ARG A 287 -19.62 9.28 4.95
N HIS A 288 -18.69 10.10 4.43
CA HIS A 288 -17.33 10.22 4.94
C HIS A 288 -16.54 8.90 4.96
N ILE A 289 -16.84 7.98 4.03
CA ILE A 289 -16.15 6.71 3.87
C ILE A 289 -14.92 6.93 3.00
N SER A 290 -13.77 6.49 3.48
CA SER A 290 -12.52 6.49 2.72
C SER A 290 -12.53 5.42 1.63
N PHE A 291 -11.83 5.66 0.51
CA PHE A 291 -11.76 4.71 -0.59
C PHE A 291 -10.44 4.78 -1.36
N SER A 292 -10.13 3.71 -2.07
CA SER A 292 -9.08 3.66 -3.09
C SER A 292 -9.65 3.13 -4.40
N LEU A 293 -9.53 3.91 -5.48
CA LEU A 293 -9.92 3.46 -6.82
C LEU A 293 -8.98 2.35 -7.27
N TYR A 294 -9.51 1.21 -7.60
CA TYR A 294 -8.76 0.08 -8.13
C TYR A 294 -9.16 -0.16 -9.59
N MET A 295 -8.34 0.21 -10.50
CA MET A 295 -7.13 1.03 -10.42
C MET A 295 -7.19 2.19 -11.39
N ALA A 296 -6.34 3.21 -11.16
CA ALA A 296 -6.33 4.46 -11.91
C ALA A 296 -5.28 4.46 -13.05
#